data_d77d334a4cde900c068b86c6c5bddd49
#
_entry.id   d77d334a4cde900c068b86c6c5bddd49
#
_cell.length_a   1.000
_cell.length_b   1.000
_cell.length_c   1.000
_cell.angle_alpha   90.00
_cell.angle_beta   90.00
_cell.angle_gamma   90.00
#
_symmetry.space_group_name_H-M   'P 1'
#
loop_
_entity.id
_entity.type
_entity.pdbx_description
1 polymer ?
#
loop_
_entity_poly.entity_id
_entity_poly.type
_entity_poly.pdbx_seq_one_letter_code
_entity_poly.pdbx_strand_id
1 'polypeptide(L)'
;MDWKLFIARRIYRSNEGGKEVSKPAVRIAMLGIAIGLAVMIVSVAVVIGFKHEVRDKVVGLGTDIVITNFDSQQSYQTVPIVANDSLLHLLKTLEGVKHVQRYSTKPGMIMTDDSFQGMVLKGVSHEYDWRFLKNHLQEGEIPVFSDTASTNKVLVSRTIADRLHLKLGDKIYTYYIEDNVRARRLTVAGIYQTNFSAYDDLFLITDLYTVNRLNGWQKGQVSGIELEVNEYSRLEPVKEEIRARVDTQVDAYGGTYYTQSVEEVNPQIFAWLDLLDMNVWVILFLMTGVAGFTMISGLLIIILERTNMIGVLKALGADNFAIRKIFLSFSVFLIGRGMVWGNIIGVALCFIQSQFHLFKLDPATYYVDRVPVEFNIWIYLLLNVCTLLVSVLMLVGPSFLVTRIHPAKSIRFE
;
A
#
# COMPACT_ATOMS: atom_id res chain seq x y z
N MET A 1 41.26 -6.73 -24.63
CA MET A 1 40.29 -5.63 -24.49
C MET A 1 39.50 -5.53 -25.79
N ASP A 2 38.17 -5.68 -25.80
CA ASP A 2 37.39 -5.65 -27.05
C ASP A 2 37.47 -4.23 -27.64
N TRP A 3 38.07 -4.09 -28.86
CA TRP A 3 38.26 -2.80 -29.52
C TRP A 3 36.97 -2.00 -29.69
N LYS A 4 35.84 -2.70 -29.79
CA LYS A 4 34.50 -2.12 -29.90
C LYS A 4 34.15 -1.32 -28.63
N LEU A 5 34.46 -1.90 -27.47
CA LEU A 5 34.21 -1.28 -26.17
C LEU A 5 35.17 -0.10 -25.89
N PHE A 6 36.42 -0.22 -26.41
CA PHE A 6 37.41 0.86 -26.37
C PHE A 6 36.91 2.08 -27.15
N ILE A 7 36.44 1.88 -28.40
CA ILE A 7 35.91 2.95 -29.23
C ILE A 7 34.66 3.56 -28.59
N ALA A 8 33.70 2.77 -28.08
CA ALA A 8 32.52 3.24 -27.41
C ALA A 8 32.86 4.14 -26.21
N ARG A 9 33.83 3.74 -25.37
CA ARG A 9 34.31 4.51 -24.23
C ARG A 9 35.04 5.80 -24.66
N ARG A 10 35.77 5.78 -25.76
CA ARG A 10 36.45 6.96 -26.30
C ARG A 10 35.47 7.97 -26.89
N ILE A 11 34.44 7.51 -27.60
CA ILE A 11 33.33 8.37 -28.08
C ILE A 11 32.66 9.03 -26.91
N TYR A 12 32.38 8.27 -25.85
CA TYR A 12 31.74 8.81 -24.62
C TYR A 12 32.61 9.90 -23.98
N ARG A 13 33.94 9.68 -23.83
CA ARG A 13 34.88 10.66 -23.25
C ARG A 13 35.15 11.84 -24.17
N SER A 14 35.25 11.65 -25.51
CA SER A 14 35.50 12.73 -26.46
C SER A 14 34.30 13.70 -26.59
N ASN A 15 33.10 13.26 -26.24
CA ASN A 15 31.94 14.13 -26.18
C ASN A 15 32.03 15.17 -25.04
N GLU A 16 32.97 15.01 -24.09
CA GLU A 16 33.27 16.02 -23.09
C GLU A 16 34.12 17.19 -23.68
N GLY A 17 34.75 17.03 -24.86
CA GLY A 17 35.63 18.04 -25.49
C GLY A 17 35.26 18.50 -26.92
N GLY A 18 34.25 17.94 -27.60
CA GLY A 18 33.92 18.20 -29.01
C GLY A 18 32.77 19.17 -29.27
N LYS A 19 32.63 19.59 -30.54
CA LYS A 19 31.69 20.62 -31.06
C LYS A 19 30.28 20.54 -30.51
N GLU A 20 29.66 21.71 -30.33
CA GLU A 20 28.52 22.07 -29.48
C GLU A 20 27.15 21.36 -29.71
N VAL A 21 26.97 20.61 -30.78
CA VAL A 21 25.61 20.10 -31.16
C VAL A 21 25.24 18.79 -30.47
N SER A 22 26.16 17.88 -30.19
CA SER A 22 25.86 16.59 -29.57
C SER A 22 25.69 16.64 -28.06
N LYS A 23 26.29 17.61 -27.38
CA LYS A 23 26.20 17.77 -25.93
C LYS A 23 24.75 17.98 -25.41
N PRO A 24 23.92 18.87 -26.02
CA PRO A 24 22.54 19.02 -25.61
C PRO A 24 21.70 17.77 -25.79
N ALA A 25 21.83 17.09 -26.93
CA ALA A 25 21.06 15.87 -27.23
C ALA A 25 21.36 14.72 -26.24
N VAL A 26 22.64 14.50 -25.91
CA VAL A 26 23.09 13.52 -24.93
C VAL A 26 22.58 13.87 -23.54
N ARG A 27 22.62 15.16 -23.14
CA ARG A 27 22.09 15.62 -21.85
C ARG A 27 20.57 15.45 -21.75
N ILE A 28 19.83 15.79 -22.81
CA ILE A 28 18.37 15.61 -22.86
C ILE A 28 18.03 14.12 -22.74
N ALA A 29 18.70 13.25 -23.48
CA ALA A 29 18.47 11.81 -23.37
C ALA A 29 18.76 11.26 -21.96
N MET A 30 19.85 11.70 -21.35
CA MET A 30 20.21 11.32 -19.99
C MET A 30 19.21 11.85 -18.96
N LEU A 31 18.75 13.10 -19.09
CA LEU A 31 17.74 13.69 -18.23
C LEU A 31 16.39 12.98 -18.36
N GLY A 32 16.00 12.60 -19.59
CA GLY A 32 14.77 11.83 -19.81
C GLY A 32 14.75 10.49 -19.06
N ILE A 33 15.87 9.77 -19.07
CA ILE A 33 16.01 8.53 -18.28
C ILE A 33 16.01 8.83 -16.79
N ALA A 34 16.76 9.85 -16.36
CA ALA A 34 16.88 10.19 -14.94
C ALA A 34 15.52 10.59 -14.36
N ILE A 35 14.76 11.46 -15.04
CA ILE A 35 13.43 11.87 -14.62
C ILE A 35 12.45 10.69 -14.66
N GLY A 36 12.46 9.92 -15.78
CA GLY A 36 11.57 8.77 -15.92
C GLY A 36 11.78 7.74 -14.81
N LEU A 37 13.02 7.38 -14.52
CA LEU A 37 13.33 6.45 -13.43
C LEU A 37 13.00 7.03 -12.05
N ALA A 38 13.28 8.31 -11.81
CA ALA A 38 12.95 8.94 -10.54
C ALA A 38 11.41 8.93 -10.29
N VAL A 39 10.60 9.26 -11.31
CA VAL A 39 9.14 9.20 -11.22
C VAL A 39 8.66 7.76 -10.98
N MET A 40 9.23 6.77 -11.68
CA MET A 40 8.87 5.37 -11.46
C MET A 40 9.19 4.90 -10.03
N ILE A 41 10.35 5.28 -9.47
CA ILE A 41 10.75 4.95 -8.10
C ILE A 41 9.77 5.56 -7.10
N VAL A 42 9.48 6.87 -7.23
CA VAL A 42 8.56 7.58 -6.33
C VAL A 42 7.15 6.98 -6.41
N SER A 43 6.63 6.72 -7.61
CA SER A 43 5.29 6.16 -7.79
C SER A 43 5.15 4.79 -7.12
N VAL A 44 6.11 3.91 -7.33
CA VAL A 44 6.10 2.56 -6.74
C VAL A 44 6.24 2.63 -5.21
N ALA A 45 7.18 3.43 -4.69
CA ALA A 45 7.40 3.58 -3.26
C ALA A 45 6.18 4.17 -2.52
N VAL A 46 5.51 5.15 -3.14
CA VAL A 46 4.28 5.76 -2.59
C VAL A 46 3.14 4.76 -2.57
N VAL A 47 2.90 4.04 -3.67
CA VAL A 47 1.75 3.11 -3.72
C VAL A 47 1.94 1.93 -2.78
N ILE A 48 3.14 1.36 -2.68
CA ILE A 48 3.42 0.29 -1.71
C ILE A 48 3.21 0.80 -0.29
N GLY A 49 3.77 1.96 0.05
CA GLY A 49 3.59 2.56 1.37
C GLY A 49 2.12 2.86 1.68
N PHE A 50 1.37 3.35 0.68
CA PHE A 50 -0.05 3.64 0.83
C PHE A 50 -0.88 2.38 1.10
N LYS A 51 -0.65 1.32 0.34
CA LYS A 51 -1.34 0.03 0.53
C LYS A 51 -1.05 -0.57 1.91
N HIS A 52 0.20 -0.52 2.36
CA HIS A 52 0.55 -1.02 3.68
C HIS A 52 -0.08 -0.18 4.80
N GLU A 53 0.05 1.14 4.76
CA GLU A 53 -0.48 2.03 5.81
C GLU A 53 -2.01 1.92 5.93
N VAL A 54 -2.76 1.92 4.81
CA VAL A 54 -4.22 1.78 4.84
C VAL A 54 -4.62 0.40 5.34
N ARG A 55 -3.98 -0.67 4.82
CA ARG A 55 -4.25 -2.03 5.26
C ARG A 55 -3.99 -2.20 6.75
N ASP A 56 -2.85 -1.72 7.25
CA ASP A 56 -2.47 -1.85 8.67
C ASP A 56 -3.47 -1.14 9.58
N LYS A 57 -4.09 -0.04 9.12
CA LYS A 57 -5.18 0.62 9.86
C LYS A 57 -6.47 -0.18 9.85
N VAL A 58 -6.85 -0.72 8.69
CA VAL A 58 -8.07 -1.55 8.59
C VAL A 58 -7.94 -2.81 9.43
N VAL A 59 -6.80 -3.50 9.36
CA VAL A 59 -6.51 -4.69 10.13
C VAL A 59 -6.31 -4.39 11.62
N GLY A 60 -5.64 -3.29 11.95
CA GLY A 60 -5.35 -2.91 13.34
C GLY A 60 -6.59 -2.58 14.18
N LEU A 61 -7.68 -2.13 13.57
CA LEU A 61 -8.97 -1.87 14.23
C LEU A 61 -9.98 -3.01 14.05
N GLY A 62 -9.88 -3.70 12.93
CA GLY A 62 -10.61 -4.92 12.63
C GLY A 62 -9.72 -6.13 12.86
N THR A 63 -9.51 -6.90 11.81
CA THR A 63 -8.53 -8.00 11.75
C THR A 63 -8.49 -8.54 10.32
N ASP A 64 -7.64 -9.53 10.05
CA ASP A 64 -7.52 -10.11 8.71
C ASP A 64 -8.72 -10.98 8.30
N ILE A 65 -9.26 -11.75 9.23
CA ILE A 65 -10.39 -12.66 9.01
C ILE A 65 -11.41 -12.47 10.12
N VAL A 66 -12.69 -12.45 9.75
CA VAL A 66 -13.82 -12.34 10.69
C VAL A 66 -14.77 -13.50 10.48
N ILE A 67 -15.19 -14.14 11.57
CA ILE A 67 -16.23 -15.16 11.58
C ILE A 67 -17.46 -14.56 12.25
N THR A 68 -18.58 -14.47 11.53
CA THR A 68 -19.86 -13.94 12.03
C THR A 68 -20.97 -14.94 11.80
N ASN A 69 -22.20 -14.57 12.13
CA ASN A 69 -23.37 -15.35 11.76
C ASN A 69 -23.76 -15.03 10.31
N PHE A 70 -24.09 -16.06 9.53
CA PHE A 70 -24.53 -15.89 8.13
C PHE A 70 -25.75 -14.97 8.00
N ASP A 71 -26.70 -15.07 8.93
CA ASP A 71 -27.93 -14.26 8.92
C ASP A 71 -27.65 -12.77 9.22
N SER A 72 -26.50 -12.44 9.83
CA SER A 72 -26.06 -11.05 10.04
C SER A 72 -25.78 -10.32 8.73
N GLN A 73 -25.54 -11.00 7.62
CA GLN A 73 -25.34 -10.40 6.30
C GLN A 73 -26.62 -9.80 5.72
N GLN A 74 -27.79 -10.29 6.16
CA GLN A 74 -29.10 -9.90 5.63
C GLN A 74 -29.88 -8.97 6.56
N SER A 75 -29.36 -8.70 7.76
CA SER A 75 -30.07 -7.94 8.80
C SER A 75 -29.20 -6.83 9.36
N TYR A 76 -29.81 -5.67 9.65
CA TYR A 76 -29.18 -4.62 10.45
C TYR A 76 -29.03 -5.00 11.94
N GLN A 77 -29.65 -6.07 12.39
CA GLN A 77 -29.51 -6.61 13.74
C GLN A 77 -28.38 -7.62 13.78
N THR A 78 -27.50 -7.49 14.75
CA THR A 78 -26.40 -8.42 14.95
C THR A 78 -26.95 -9.73 15.51
N VAL A 79 -26.87 -10.82 14.73
CA VAL A 79 -27.19 -12.17 15.17
C VAL A 79 -25.94 -12.79 15.80
N PRO A 80 -26.03 -13.37 17.02
CA PRO A 80 -24.85 -13.93 17.66
C PRO A 80 -24.39 -15.26 17.03
N ILE A 81 -23.12 -15.57 17.25
CA ILE A 81 -22.55 -16.92 17.11
C ILE A 81 -22.09 -17.43 18.47
N VAL A 82 -21.96 -18.74 18.60
CA VAL A 82 -21.39 -19.36 19.81
C VAL A 82 -19.88 -19.55 19.66
N ALA A 83 -19.10 -18.78 20.40
CA ALA A 83 -17.65 -18.90 20.45
C ALA A 83 -17.24 -19.76 21.65
N ASN A 84 -17.39 -21.09 21.53
CA ASN A 84 -16.99 -22.04 22.58
C ASN A 84 -15.46 -22.26 22.59
N ASP A 85 -14.96 -22.81 23.69
CA ASP A 85 -13.51 -23.04 23.88
C ASP A 85 -12.95 -24.04 22.86
N SER A 86 -13.78 -25.00 22.38
CA SER A 86 -13.37 -25.96 21.37
C SER A 86 -13.14 -25.29 20.01
N LEU A 87 -14.03 -24.38 19.61
CA LEU A 87 -13.88 -23.60 18.37
C LEU A 87 -12.65 -22.67 18.47
N LEU A 88 -12.49 -21.97 19.58
CA LEU A 88 -11.32 -21.09 19.78
C LEU A 88 -10.02 -21.89 19.77
N HIS A 89 -10.00 -23.07 20.36
CA HIS A 89 -8.82 -23.94 20.32
C HIS A 89 -8.52 -24.42 18.92
N LEU A 90 -9.54 -24.85 18.17
CA LEU A 90 -9.41 -25.25 16.75
C LEU A 90 -8.78 -24.10 15.94
N LEU A 91 -9.32 -22.88 16.05
CA LEU A 91 -8.84 -21.73 15.32
C LEU A 91 -7.41 -21.34 15.68
N LYS A 92 -7.03 -21.43 16.97
CA LYS A 92 -5.65 -21.15 17.45
C LYS A 92 -4.62 -22.17 16.99
N THR A 93 -5.05 -23.39 16.64
CA THR A 93 -4.15 -24.48 16.19
C THR A 93 -3.97 -24.51 14.66
N LEU A 94 -4.72 -23.70 13.90
CA LEU A 94 -4.56 -23.64 12.46
C LEU A 94 -3.24 -23.02 12.04
N GLU A 95 -2.59 -23.62 11.06
CA GLU A 95 -1.33 -23.08 10.52
C GLU A 95 -1.57 -21.74 9.80
N GLY A 96 -0.80 -20.73 10.21
CA GLY A 96 -0.92 -19.38 9.64
C GLY A 96 -1.76 -18.41 10.48
N VAL A 97 -2.49 -18.89 11.49
CA VAL A 97 -3.21 -18.05 12.46
C VAL A 97 -2.23 -17.56 13.53
N LYS A 98 -2.18 -16.26 13.77
CA LYS A 98 -1.32 -15.61 14.76
C LYS A 98 -2.05 -15.31 16.06
N HIS A 99 -3.27 -14.81 15.95
CA HIS A 99 -4.07 -14.40 17.09
C HIS A 99 -5.56 -14.63 16.82
N VAL A 100 -6.32 -14.94 17.87
CA VAL A 100 -7.78 -15.16 17.82
C VAL A 100 -8.41 -14.42 18.99
N GLN A 101 -9.39 -13.58 18.72
CA GLN A 101 -10.09 -12.80 19.73
C GLN A 101 -11.60 -12.72 19.46
N ARG A 102 -12.38 -12.57 20.52
CA ARG A 102 -13.83 -12.42 20.45
C ARG A 102 -14.20 -10.95 20.53
N TYR A 103 -15.28 -10.59 19.83
CA TYR A 103 -15.84 -9.27 19.92
C TYR A 103 -17.36 -9.30 19.84
N SER A 104 -18.00 -8.25 20.35
CA SER A 104 -19.42 -8.02 20.17
C SER A 104 -19.68 -6.58 19.81
N THR A 105 -20.69 -6.32 19.02
CA THR A 105 -21.09 -4.98 18.62
C THR A 105 -22.53 -4.69 19.01
N LYS A 106 -22.82 -3.42 19.28
CA LYS A 106 -24.17 -2.91 19.50
C LYS A 106 -24.29 -1.51 18.91
N PRO A 107 -25.09 -1.33 17.84
CA PRO A 107 -25.43 -0.01 17.35
C PRO A 107 -26.23 0.78 18.39
N GLY A 108 -25.96 2.07 18.48
CA GLY A 108 -26.63 2.96 19.40
C GLY A 108 -26.35 4.43 19.09
N MET A 109 -26.67 5.30 20.01
CA MET A 109 -26.38 6.72 19.90
C MET A 109 -25.87 7.28 21.23
N ILE A 110 -24.97 8.26 21.14
CA ILE A 110 -24.62 9.12 22.26
C ILE A 110 -25.52 10.36 22.19
N MET A 111 -26.02 10.78 23.31
CA MET A 111 -26.78 12.03 23.45
C MET A 111 -26.11 12.89 24.50
N THR A 112 -25.83 14.12 24.16
CA THR A 112 -25.45 15.22 25.06
C THR A 112 -26.56 16.24 25.09
N ASP A 113 -26.44 17.26 25.92
CA ASP A 113 -27.48 18.29 26.06
C ASP A 113 -27.74 19.04 24.74
N ASP A 114 -26.70 19.19 23.91
CA ASP A 114 -26.74 20.01 22.69
C ASP A 114 -26.63 19.20 21.38
N SER A 115 -26.31 17.89 21.45
CA SER A 115 -25.96 17.11 20.23
C SER A 115 -26.24 15.62 20.41
N PHE A 116 -26.40 14.92 19.27
CA PHE A 116 -26.46 13.47 19.25
C PHE A 116 -25.55 12.91 18.15
N GLN A 117 -25.00 11.73 18.39
CA GLN A 117 -24.11 11.03 17.43
C GLN A 117 -24.44 9.54 17.41
N GLY A 118 -24.72 9.02 16.20
CA GLY A 118 -24.80 7.57 15.99
C GLY A 118 -23.44 6.92 16.23
N MET A 119 -23.42 5.77 16.89
CA MET A 119 -22.18 5.03 17.18
C MET A 119 -22.43 3.52 17.17
N VAL A 120 -21.34 2.77 17.09
CA VAL A 120 -21.31 1.34 17.36
C VAL A 120 -20.42 1.08 18.56
N LEU A 121 -20.99 0.48 19.60
CA LEU A 121 -20.22 0.05 20.77
C LEU A 121 -19.59 -1.30 20.47
N LYS A 122 -18.24 -1.36 20.36
CA LYS A 122 -17.46 -2.58 20.20
C LYS A 122 -16.99 -3.07 21.57
N GLY A 123 -17.53 -4.18 22.02
CA GLY A 123 -17.09 -4.88 23.22
C GLY A 123 -15.97 -5.85 22.88
N VAL A 124 -14.87 -5.75 23.60
CA VAL A 124 -13.69 -6.61 23.38
C VAL A 124 -13.42 -7.47 24.59
N SER A 125 -12.92 -8.70 24.35
CA SER A 125 -12.57 -9.66 25.38
C SER A 125 -11.21 -9.34 26.01
N HIS A 126 -10.84 -10.08 27.05
CA HIS A 126 -9.51 -10.02 27.66
C HIS A 126 -8.39 -10.45 26.71
N GLU A 127 -8.73 -11.19 25.63
CA GLU A 127 -7.82 -11.67 24.58
C GLU A 127 -7.46 -10.58 23.57
N TYR A 128 -8.09 -9.40 23.62
CA TYR A 128 -7.95 -8.36 22.60
C TYR A 128 -6.52 -7.83 22.49
N ASP A 129 -6.00 -7.72 21.27
CA ASP A 129 -4.67 -7.18 21.00
C ASP A 129 -4.66 -5.65 21.04
N TRP A 130 -4.11 -5.11 22.10
CA TRP A 130 -4.04 -3.68 22.34
C TRP A 130 -2.87 -2.97 21.66
N ARG A 131 -1.98 -3.67 20.93
CA ARG A 131 -0.77 -3.05 20.34
C ARG A 131 -1.10 -1.89 19.43
N PHE A 132 -2.07 -2.07 18.54
CA PHE A 132 -2.50 -1.02 17.62
C PHE A 132 -3.06 0.20 18.35
N LEU A 133 -4.02 0.02 19.23
CA LEU A 133 -4.66 1.11 19.98
C LEU A 133 -3.70 1.81 20.96
N LYS A 134 -2.74 1.09 21.55
CA LYS A 134 -1.70 1.70 22.37
C LYS A 134 -0.86 2.72 21.62
N ASN A 135 -0.54 2.43 20.37
CA ASN A 135 0.24 3.33 19.52
C ASN A 135 -0.57 4.55 19.04
N HIS A 136 -1.89 4.48 19.13
CA HIS A 136 -2.81 5.54 18.68
C HIS A 136 -3.53 6.25 19.84
N LEU A 137 -3.23 5.90 21.08
CA LEU A 137 -3.79 6.55 22.26
C LEU A 137 -3.18 7.95 22.41
N GLN A 138 -4.05 8.96 22.51
CA GLN A 138 -3.67 10.37 22.66
C GLN A 138 -3.72 10.81 24.13
N GLU A 139 -4.78 10.43 24.84
CA GLU A 139 -5.02 10.83 26.22
C GLU A 139 -5.60 9.68 27.02
N GLY A 140 -5.29 9.62 28.33
CA GLY A 140 -5.83 8.63 29.24
C GLY A 140 -5.09 7.29 29.21
N GLU A 141 -5.79 6.24 29.57
CA GLU A 141 -5.25 4.87 29.66
C GLU A 141 -6.21 3.85 29.03
N ILE A 142 -5.68 2.72 28.60
CA ILE A 142 -6.48 1.59 28.15
C ILE A 142 -6.95 0.83 29.40
N PRO A 143 -8.26 0.73 29.67
CA PRO A 143 -8.77 -0.01 30.81
C PRO A 143 -8.48 -1.52 30.67
N VAL A 144 -8.34 -2.19 31.81
CA VAL A 144 -8.36 -3.66 31.82
C VAL A 144 -9.82 -4.09 31.73
N PHE A 145 -10.20 -4.64 30.59
CA PHE A 145 -11.55 -5.15 30.39
C PHE A 145 -11.69 -6.60 30.85
N SER A 146 -12.89 -6.95 31.30
CA SER A 146 -13.22 -8.27 31.81
C SER A 146 -14.39 -8.86 31.02
N ASP A 147 -14.35 -10.17 30.82
CA ASP A 147 -15.46 -10.90 30.18
C ASP A 147 -16.59 -11.22 31.18
N THR A 148 -16.39 -10.98 32.48
CA THR A 148 -17.32 -11.37 33.54
C THR A 148 -17.95 -10.22 34.32
N ALA A 149 -17.43 -8.99 34.17
CA ALA A 149 -17.92 -7.82 34.89
C ALA A 149 -17.83 -6.56 34.02
N SER A 150 -18.84 -5.68 34.18
CA SER A 150 -18.84 -4.38 33.51
C SER A 150 -17.87 -3.42 34.20
N THR A 151 -16.97 -2.83 33.41
CA THR A 151 -16.09 -1.76 33.89
C THR A 151 -16.72 -0.38 33.82
N ASN A 152 -17.80 -0.21 33.00
CA ASN A 152 -18.41 1.05 32.65
C ASN A 152 -17.40 2.10 32.10
N LYS A 153 -16.27 1.66 31.61
CA LYS A 153 -15.24 2.47 30.98
C LYS A 153 -15.32 2.32 29.46
N VAL A 154 -14.99 3.39 28.74
CA VAL A 154 -15.03 3.42 27.27
C VAL A 154 -13.84 4.19 26.71
N LEU A 155 -13.31 3.71 25.58
CA LEU A 155 -12.38 4.46 24.75
C LEU A 155 -13.17 5.13 23.64
N VAL A 156 -12.91 6.40 23.41
CA VAL A 156 -13.59 7.26 22.43
C VAL A 156 -12.57 7.77 21.44
N SER A 157 -12.94 7.88 20.16
CA SER A 157 -12.06 8.52 19.18
C SER A 157 -11.96 10.03 19.43
N ARG A 158 -10.84 10.65 19.01
CA ARG A 158 -10.68 12.10 19.03
C ARG A 158 -11.79 12.79 18.25
N THR A 159 -12.17 12.26 17.09
CA THR A 159 -13.24 12.80 16.24
C THR A 159 -14.58 12.89 16.96
N ILE A 160 -14.99 11.83 17.66
CA ILE A 160 -16.23 11.82 18.44
C ILE A 160 -16.09 12.75 19.66
N ALA A 161 -14.92 12.71 20.34
CA ALA A 161 -14.67 13.54 21.50
C ALA A 161 -14.74 15.04 21.17
N ASP A 162 -14.13 15.48 20.07
CA ASP A 162 -14.16 16.88 19.63
C ASP A 162 -15.57 17.30 19.18
N ARG A 163 -16.29 16.43 18.46
CA ARG A 163 -17.66 16.70 17.99
C ARG A 163 -18.66 16.86 19.14
N LEU A 164 -18.50 16.09 20.19
CA LEU A 164 -19.38 16.09 21.36
C LEU A 164 -18.80 16.85 22.57
N HIS A 165 -17.65 17.53 22.38
CA HIS A 165 -16.92 18.27 23.44
C HIS A 165 -16.61 17.44 24.68
N LEU A 166 -16.28 16.14 24.49
CA LEU A 166 -15.98 15.21 25.56
C LEU A 166 -14.53 15.31 26.02
N LYS A 167 -14.31 15.17 27.30
CA LYS A 167 -12.99 15.15 27.96
C LYS A 167 -12.76 13.82 28.68
N LEU A 168 -11.50 13.55 28.98
CA LEU A 168 -11.13 12.41 29.80
C LEU A 168 -11.85 12.46 31.17
N GLY A 169 -12.47 11.35 31.56
CA GLY A 169 -13.23 11.24 32.81
C GLY A 169 -14.70 11.65 32.71
N ASP A 170 -15.14 12.21 31.59
CA ASP A 170 -16.54 12.58 31.41
C ASP A 170 -17.46 11.36 31.38
N LYS A 171 -18.70 11.57 31.84
CA LYS A 171 -19.73 10.55 31.81
C LYS A 171 -20.62 10.77 30.61
N ILE A 172 -20.67 9.78 29.73
CA ILE A 172 -21.52 9.80 28.54
C ILE A 172 -22.72 8.89 28.72
N TYR A 173 -23.86 9.31 28.19
CA TYR A 173 -25.07 8.51 28.13
C TYR A 173 -25.22 7.94 26.72
N THR A 174 -25.30 6.61 26.65
CA THR A 174 -25.50 5.88 25.40
C THR A 174 -26.86 5.25 25.39
N TYR A 175 -27.57 5.38 24.28
CA TYR A 175 -28.95 4.91 24.12
C TYR A 175 -29.02 3.86 23.02
N TYR A 176 -29.73 2.78 23.30
CA TYR A 176 -29.93 1.64 22.40
C TYR A 176 -31.40 1.46 22.18
N ILE A 177 -31.87 1.60 20.96
CA ILE A 177 -33.30 1.58 20.59
C ILE A 177 -33.57 0.22 19.95
N GLU A 178 -34.32 -0.60 20.65
CA GLU A 178 -34.92 -1.86 20.19
C GLU A 178 -36.42 -1.81 20.60
N ASP A 179 -37.00 -2.92 21.03
CA ASP A 179 -38.36 -2.95 21.58
C ASP A 179 -38.52 -2.00 22.78
N ASN A 180 -37.45 -1.83 23.55
CA ASN A 180 -37.37 -0.89 24.67
C ASN A 180 -36.09 -0.07 24.57
N VAL A 181 -36.16 1.21 24.95
CA VAL A 181 -34.99 2.08 25.04
C VAL A 181 -34.16 1.67 26.25
N ARG A 182 -32.92 1.23 25.98
CA ARG A 182 -31.94 0.94 27.03
C ARG A 182 -30.90 2.04 27.08
N ALA A 183 -30.67 2.60 28.27
CA ALA A 183 -29.60 3.59 28.45
C ALA A 183 -28.46 3.00 29.30
N ARG A 184 -27.23 3.42 28.99
CA ARG A 184 -26.04 3.13 29.80
C ARG A 184 -25.23 4.39 30.01
N ARG A 185 -24.66 4.47 31.18
CA ARG A 185 -23.72 5.53 31.53
C ARG A 185 -22.30 4.95 31.52
N LEU A 186 -21.46 5.46 30.63
CA LEU A 186 -20.07 5.06 30.48
C LEU A 186 -19.18 6.24 30.87
N THR A 187 -17.95 5.95 31.31
CA THR A 187 -16.95 6.96 31.64
C THR A 187 -15.82 6.90 30.61
N VAL A 188 -15.46 8.03 30.03
CA VAL A 188 -14.35 8.15 29.05
C VAL A 188 -13.02 7.88 29.77
N ALA A 189 -12.40 6.75 29.49
CA ALA A 189 -11.14 6.33 30.10
C ALA A 189 -9.91 6.67 29.26
N GLY A 190 -10.10 6.82 27.95
CA GLY A 190 -9.05 7.24 27.04
C GLY A 190 -9.61 7.74 25.72
N ILE A 191 -8.81 8.57 25.04
CA ILE A 191 -9.12 9.15 23.74
C ILE A 191 -8.05 8.67 22.76
N TYR A 192 -8.47 8.00 21.69
CA TYR A 192 -7.59 7.48 20.64
C TYR A 192 -7.81 8.22 19.31
N GLN A 193 -6.84 8.16 18.41
CA GLN A 193 -6.95 8.70 17.05
C GLN A 193 -6.20 7.82 16.08
N THR A 194 -6.93 7.21 15.14
CA THR A 194 -6.33 6.34 14.13
C THR A 194 -6.17 7.02 12.78
N ASN A 195 -6.83 8.17 12.59
CA ASN A 195 -6.96 8.86 11.31
C ASN A 195 -7.62 7.97 10.24
N PHE A 196 -8.47 7.04 10.67
CA PHE A 196 -9.29 6.20 9.81
C PHE A 196 -10.77 6.53 10.07
N SER A 197 -11.33 7.44 9.27
CA SER A 197 -12.63 8.04 9.50
C SER A 197 -13.76 7.02 9.60
N ALA A 198 -13.72 5.93 8.83
CA ALA A 198 -14.72 4.87 8.90
C ALA A 198 -14.88 4.26 10.30
N TYR A 199 -13.81 4.27 11.11
CA TYR A 199 -13.83 3.78 12.48
C TYR A 199 -13.89 4.93 13.50
N ASP A 200 -13.10 5.98 13.29
CA ASP A 200 -13.03 7.12 14.24
C ASP A 200 -14.35 7.88 14.36
N ASP A 201 -15.20 7.87 13.33
CA ASP A 201 -16.52 8.51 13.36
C ASP A 201 -17.61 7.64 14.01
N LEU A 202 -17.35 6.34 14.19
CA LEU A 202 -18.43 5.40 14.50
C LEU A 202 -18.18 4.57 15.76
N PHE A 203 -16.94 4.08 16.01
CA PHE A 203 -16.70 3.07 17.03
C PHE A 203 -16.29 3.65 18.38
N LEU A 204 -16.93 3.09 19.42
CA LEU A 204 -16.51 3.20 20.82
C LEU A 204 -16.11 1.82 21.31
N ILE A 205 -15.06 1.73 22.14
CA ILE A 205 -14.53 0.43 22.60
C ILE A 205 -14.74 0.30 24.10
N THR A 206 -15.34 -0.82 24.51
CA THR A 206 -15.65 -1.16 25.91
C THR A 206 -15.45 -2.65 26.18
N ASP A 207 -15.82 -3.12 27.35
CA ASP A 207 -15.76 -4.55 27.70
C ASP A 207 -16.84 -5.40 26.99
N LEU A 208 -16.49 -6.63 26.66
CA LEU A 208 -17.37 -7.61 26.00
C LEU A 208 -18.62 -7.89 26.82
N TYR A 209 -18.48 -7.97 28.15
CA TYR A 209 -19.59 -8.24 29.08
C TYR A 209 -20.70 -7.20 28.98
N THR A 210 -20.34 -5.92 28.94
CA THR A 210 -21.32 -4.82 28.80
C THR A 210 -22.11 -4.95 27.51
N VAL A 211 -21.48 -5.22 26.39
CA VAL A 211 -22.12 -5.32 25.08
C VAL A 211 -23.01 -6.56 24.99
N ASN A 212 -22.54 -7.72 25.45
CA ASN A 212 -23.33 -8.94 25.46
C ASN A 212 -24.59 -8.80 26.32
N ARG A 213 -24.47 -8.12 27.47
CA ARG A 213 -25.61 -7.84 28.34
C ARG A 213 -26.60 -6.86 27.70
N LEU A 214 -26.14 -5.88 26.94
CA LEU A 214 -27.03 -4.98 26.17
C LEU A 214 -27.75 -5.73 25.07
N ASN A 215 -27.11 -6.69 24.40
CA ASN A 215 -27.72 -7.55 23.41
C ASN A 215 -28.70 -8.60 24.02
N GLY A 216 -28.64 -8.82 25.33
CA GLY A 216 -29.45 -9.88 25.99
C GLY A 216 -28.93 -11.28 25.73
N TRP A 217 -27.65 -11.41 25.36
CA TRP A 217 -27.04 -12.67 24.96
C TRP A 217 -26.60 -13.53 26.14
N GLN A 218 -26.58 -14.82 25.91
CA GLN A 218 -26.12 -15.80 26.87
C GLN A 218 -24.59 -15.90 26.92
N LYS A 219 -24.08 -16.61 27.91
CA LYS A 219 -22.64 -16.84 28.04
C LYS A 219 -22.12 -17.62 26.83
N GLY A 220 -21.05 -17.13 26.20
CA GLY A 220 -20.44 -17.71 25.01
C GLY A 220 -20.98 -17.22 23.68
N GLN A 221 -22.09 -16.48 23.69
CA GLN A 221 -22.55 -15.78 22.49
C GLN A 221 -21.79 -14.47 22.28
N VAL A 222 -21.42 -14.21 21.03
CA VAL A 222 -20.68 -13.00 20.60
C VAL A 222 -21.11 -12.59 19.20
N SER A 223 -20.83 -11.37 18.77
CA SER A 223 -21.09 -10.95 17.39
C SER A 223 -20.20 -11.69 16.40
N GLY A 224 -18.96 -11.97 16.81
CA GLY A 224 -18.02 -12.65 15.94
C GLY A 224 -16.68 -12.96 16.62
N ILE A 225 -15.85 -13.64 15.85
CA ILE A 225 -14.46 -13.96 16.17
C ILE A 225 -13.58 -13.28 15.15
N GLU A 226 -12.58 -12.58 15.60
CA GLU A 226 -11.56 -11.92 14.81
C GLU A 226 -10.26 -12.74 14.84
N LEU A 227 -9.61 -12.90 13.69
CA LEU A 227 -8.37 -13.65 13.55
C LEU A 227 -7.32 -12.81 12.82
N GLU A 228 -6.11 -12.76 13.37
CA GLU A 228 -4.92 -12.18 12.74
C GLU A 228 -4.09 -13.31 12.12
N VAL A 229 -3.66 -13.14 10.86
CA VAL A 229 -2.76 -14.10 10.19
C VAL A 229 -1.29 -13.72 10.38
N ASN A 230 -0.40 -14.72 10.31
CA ASN A 230 1.04 -14.47 10.42
C ASN A 230 1.59 -13.63 9.26
N GLU A 231 1.11 -13.91 8.04
CA GLU A 231 1.51 -13.25 6.82
C GLU A 231 0.29 -13.01 5.94
N TYR A 232 0.12 -11.80 5.45
CA TYR A 232 -1.01 -11.44 4.59
C TYR A 232 -1.10 -12.28 3.30
N SER A 233 0.03 -12.74 2.78
CA SER A 233 0.09 -13.65 1.63
C SER A 233 -0.64 -14.98 1.87
N ARG A 234 -0.85 -15.35 3.14
CA ARG A 234 -1.59 -16.54 3.57
C ARG A 234 -3.07 -16.29 3.89
N LEU A 235 -3.56 -15.06 3.71
CA LEU A 235 -4.94 -14.70 4.04
C LEU A 235 -5.96 -15.64 3.37
N GLU A 236 -5.88 -15.77 2.04
CA GLU A 236 -6.82 -16.61 1.29
C GLU A 236 -6.72 -18.11 1.63
N PRO A 237 -5.52 -18.73 1.66
CA PRO A 237 -5.42 -20.13 2.10
C PRO A 237 -5.97 -20.38 3.49
N VAL A 238 -5.69 -19.52 4.46
CA VAL A 238 -6.18 -19.64 5.85
C VAL A 238 -7.70 -19.47 5.91
N LYS A 239 -8.25 -18.48 5.20
CA LYS A 239 -9.69 -18.25 5.10
C LYS A 239 -10.41 -19.48 4.56
N GLU A 240 -9.95 -20.06 3.45
CA GLU A 240 -10.55 -21.24 2.86
C GLU A 240 -10.47 -22.48 3.77
N GLU A 241 -9.38 -22.63 4.52
CA GLU A 241 -9.28 -23.69 5.51
C GLU A 241 -10.28 -23.51 6.66
N ILE A 242 -10.48 -22.28 7.14
CA ILE A 242 -11.48 -21.95 8.16
C ILE A 242 -12.90 -22.24 7.61
N ARG A 243 -13.21 -21.78 6.40
CA ARG A 243 -14.50 -22.03 5.74
C ARG A 243 -14.83 -23.53 5.67
N ALA A 244 -13.88 -24.32 5.24
CA ALA A 244 -14.07 -25.76 5.11
C ALA A 244 -14.35 -26.46 6.45
N ARG A 245 -13.79 -25.94 7.55
CA ARG A 245 -13.90 -26.57 8.88
C ARG A 245 -15.01 -25.97 9.75
N VAL A 246 -15.33 -24.69 9.58
CA VAL A 246 -16.19 -23.93 10.51
C VAL A 246 -17.54 -23.59 9.88
N ASP A 247 -17.59 -23.08 8.62
CA ASP A 247 -18.84 -22.63 8.00
C ASP A 247 -19.81 -23.79 7.71
N THR A 248 -19.33 -25.02 7.71
CA THR A 248 -20.15 -26.24 7.59
C THR A 248 -20.83 -26.65 8.90
N GLN A 249 -20.47 -26.02 10.01
CA GLN A 249 -21.01 -26.33 11.34
C GLN A 249 -22.20 -25.43 11.67
N VAL A 250 -23.09 -25.96 12.51
CA VAL A 250 -24.20 -25.22 13.08
C VAL A 250 -23.93 -25.10 14.58
N ASP A 251 -24.14 -23.93 15.16
CA ASP A 251 -23.93 -23.70 16.56
C ASP A 251 -25.06 -24.29 17.43
N ALA A 252 -24.91 -24.24 18.76
CA ALA A 252 -25.88 -24.82 19.71
C ALA A 252 -27.28 -24.17 19.67
N TYR A 253 -27.44 -23.04 19.00
CA TYR A 253 -28.70 -22.32 18.87
C TYR A 253 -29.23 -22.29 17.42
N GLY A 254 -28.61 -23.08 16.51
CA GLY A 254 -29.00 -23.17 15.10
C GLY A 254 -28.37 -22.11 14.19
N GLY A 255 -27.46 -21.27 14.72
CA GLY A 255 -26.73 -20.28 13.92
C GLY A 255 -25.68 -20.93 13.05
N THR A 256 -25.50 -20.40 11.84
CA THR A 256 -24.46 -20.84 10.89
C THR A 256 -23.32 -19.85 10.87
N TYR A 257 -22.09 -20.36 10.86
CA TYR A 257 -20.89 -19.53 10.79
C TYR A 257 -20.67 -19.05 9.36
N TYR A 258 -20.11 -17.87 9.24
CA TYR A 258 -19.74 -17.27 7.96
C TYR A 258 -18.40 -16.57 8.08
N THR A 259 -17.42 -17.07 7.36
CA THR A 259 -16.04 -16.57 7.38
C THR A 259 -15.81 -15.60 6.23
N GLN A 260 -15.30 -14.41 6.53
CA GLN A 260 -14.96 -13.37 5.56
C GLN A 260 -13.54 -12.85 5.80
N SER A 261 -12.86 -12.51 4.71
CA SER A 261 -11.61 -11.74 4.80
C SER A 261 -11.89 -10.25 5.02
N VAL A 262 -10.89 -9.52 5.47
CA VAL A 262 -10.93 -8.05 5.58
C VAL A 262 -11.27 -7.39 4.25
N GLU A 263 -10.86 -7.98 3.14
CA GLU A 263 -11.16 -7.52 1.78
C GLU A 263 -12.64 -7.67 1.44
N GLU A 264 -13.26 -8.79 1.84
CA GLU A 264 -14.69 -9.06 1.65
C GLU A 264 -15.58 -8.19 2.57
N VAL A 265 -15.10 -7.86 3.77
CA VAL A 265 -15.80 -6.95 4.70
C VAL A 265 -15.72 -5.50 4.25
N ASN A 266 -14.60 -5.09 3.62
CA ASN A 266 -14.35 -3.71 3.19
C ASN A 266 -14.07 -3.61 1.67
N PRO A 267 -14.96 -4.10 0.81
CA PRO A 267 -14.68 -4.25 -0.62
C PRO A 267 -14.39 -2.91 -1.32
N GLN A 268 -14.99 -1.82 -0.85
CA GLN A 268 -14.79 -0.49 -1.44
C GLN A 268 -13.36 0.03 -1.22
N ILE A 269 -12.81 -0.20 -0.03
CA ILE A 269 -11.45 0.22 0.32
C ILE A 269 -10.44 -0.57 -0.50
N PHE A 270 -10.57 -1.90 -0.54
CA PHE A 270 -9.64 -2.75 -1.27
C PHE A 270 -9.74 -2.57 -2.79
N ALA A 271 -10.94 -2.42 -3.35
CA ALA A 271 -11.11 -2.07 -4.76
C ALA A 271 -10.43 -0.72 -5.11
N TRP A 272 -10.50 0.26 -4.20
CA TRP A 272 -9.78 1.52 -4.38
C TRP A 272 -8.26 1.34 -4.31
N LEU A 273 -7.74 0.51 -3.40
CA LEU A 273 -6.31 0.17 -3.34
C LEU A 273 -5.83 -0.54 -4.62
N ASP A 274 -6.65 -1.40 -5.21
CA ASP A 274 -6.33 -2.08 -6.49
C ASP A 274 -6.28 -1.11 -7.67
N LEU A 275 -7.10 -0.05 -7.67
CA LEU A 275 -7.00 1.02 -8.66
C LEU A 275 -5.64 1.75 -8.60
N LEU A 276 -5.02 1.86 -7.43
CA LEU A 276 -3.69 2.44 -7.29
C LEU A 276 -2.63 1.59 -8.01
N ASP A 277 -2.71 0.26 -7.97
CA ASP A 277 -1.82 -0.63 -8.71
C ASP A 277 -1.94 -0.40 -10.22
N MET A 278 -3.17 -0.31 -10.73
CA MET A 278 -3.40 -0.02 -12.15
C MET A 278 -2.78 1.32 -12.56
N ASN A 279 -2.92 2.35 -11.74
CA ASN A 279 -2.32 3.66 -12.00
C ASN A 279 -0.78 3.58 -12.05
N VAL A 280 -0.16 2.82 -11.16
CA VAL A 280 1.31 2.58 -11.20
C VAL A 280 1.72 1.91 -12.50
N TRP A 281 1.03 0.85 -12.93
CA TRP A 281 1.33 0.19 -14.21
C TRP A 281 1.26 1.14 -15.40
N VAL A 282 0.24 2.01 -15.43
CA VAL A 282 0.12 3.05 -16.47
C VAL A 282 1.30 4.01 -16.42
N ILE A 283 1.68 4.50 -15.23
CA ILE A 283 2.83 5.40 -15.05
C ILE A 283 4.13 4.71 -15.50
N LEU A 284 4.36 3.47 -15.08
CA LEU A 284 5.55 2.70 -15.46
C LEU A 284 5.65 2.53 -16.99
N PHE A 285 4.54 2.20 -17.63
CA PHE A 285 4.48 2.05 -19.09
C PHE A 285 4.76 3.37 -19.80
N LEU A 286 4.09 4.46 -19.40
CA LEU A 286 4.28 5.77 -20.02
C LEU A 286 5.70 6.30 -19.80
N MET A 287 6.25 6.21 -18.59
CA MET A 287 7.61 6.69 -18.30
C MET A 287 8.67 5.87 -19.04
N THR A 288 8.48 4.56 -19.13
CA THR A 288 9.35 3.69 -19.94
C THR A 288 9.29 4.07 -21.41
N GLY A 289 8.10 4.37 -21.94
CA GLY A 289 7.92 4.87 -23.30
C GLY A 289 8.65 6.19 -23.54
N VAL A 290 8.45 7.18 -22.66
CA VAL A 290 9.12 8.50 -22.74
C VAL A 290 10.66 8.34 -22.68
N ALA A 291 11.17 7.55 -21.74
CA ALA A 291 12.59 7.26 -21.63
C ALA A 291 13.12 6.60 -22.91
N GLY A 292 12.39 5.63 -23.47
CA GLY A 292 12.74 4.96 -24.71
C GLY A 292 12.77 5.92 -25.93
N PHE A 293 11.74 6.74 -26.12
CA PHE A 293 11.67 7.72 -27.20
C PHE A 293 12.81 8.77 -27.11
N THR A 294 13.10 9.26 -25.93
CA THR A 294 14.21 10.21 -25.74
C THR A 294 15.56 9.57 -26.05
N MET A 295 15.75 8.31 -25.70
CA MET A 295 16.96 7.54 -26.03
C MET A 295 17.06 7.24 -27.52
N ILE A 296 15.97 6.88 -28.19
CA ILE A 296 15.93 6.67 -29.65
C ILE A 296 16.38 7.95 -30.35
N SER A 297 15.79 9.09 -29.98
CA SER A 297 16.12 10.40 -30.55
C SER A 297 17.60 10.75 -30.30
N GLY A 298 18.09 10.56 -29.08
CA GLY A 298 19.48 10.79 -28.73
C GLY A 298 20.46 9.90 -29.54
N LEU A 299 20.16 8.60 -29.68
CA LEU A 299 20.98 7.69 -30.47
C LEU A 299 21.00 8.07 -31.97
N LEU A 300 19.85 8.44 -32.55
CA LEU A 300 19.74 8.87 -33.93
C LEU A 300 20.61 10.10 -34.21
N ILE A 301 20.53 11.12 -33.34
CA ILE A 301 21.34 12.34 -33.46
C ILE A 301 22.83 11.98 -33.42
N ILE A 302 23.25 11.13 -32.52
CA ILE A 302 24.64 10.72 -32.38
C ILE A 302 25.11 9.92 -33.61
N ILE A 303 24.29 9.01 -34.15
CA ILE A 303 24.59 8.24 -35.35
C ILE A 303 24.79 9.19 -36.56
N LEU A 304 23.89 10.16 -36.74
CA LEU A 304 23.96 11.15 -37.81
C LEU A 304 25.20 12.03 -37.72
N GLU A 305 25.54 12.51 -36.54
CA GLU A 305 26.74 13.34 -36.29
C GLU A 305 28.04 12.59 -36.52
N ARG A 306 28.06 11.26 -36.25
CA ARG A 306 29.23 10.41 -36.39
C ARG A 306 29.27 9.65 -37.73
N THR A 307 28.51 10.11 -38.73
CA THR A 307 28.44 9.43 -40.05
C THR A 307 29.78 9.29 -40.70
N ASN A 308 30.66 10.31 -40.66
CA ASN A 308 32.03 10.25 -41.22
C ASN A 308 32.88 9.17 -40.53
N MET A 309 32.81 9.09 -39.18
CA MET A 309 33.53 8.03 -38.45
C MET A 309 33.01 6.63 -38.83
N ILE A 310 31.69 6.46 -39.01
CA ILE A 310 31.08 5.21 -39.45
C ILE A 310 31.58 4.85 -40.85
N GLY A 311 31.65 5.84 -41.77
CA GLY A 311 32.21 5.66 -43.14
C GLY A 311 33.64 5.17 -43.11
N VAL A 312 34.52 5.79 -42.32
CA VAL A 312 35.93 5.38 -42.16
C VAL A 312 36.05 3.96 -41.60
N LEU A 313 35.29 3.64 -40.53
CA LEU A 313 35.31 2.29 -39.96
C LEU A 313 34.86 1.21 -40.96
N LYS A 314 33.83 1.50 -41.77
CA LYS A 314 33.40 0.60 -42.85
C LYS A 314 34.45 0.45 -43.95
N ALA A 315 35.11 1.54 -44.34
CA ALA A 315 36.21 1.50 -45.32
C ALA A 315 37.42 0.66 -44.83
N LEU A 316 37.66 0.65 -43.51
CA LEU A 316 38.66 -0.19 -42.87
C LEU A 316 38.21 -1.65 -42.65
N GLY A 317 37.02 -2.03 -43.15
CA GLY A 317 36.54 -3.41 -43.10
C GLY A 317 35.71 -3.77 -41.86
N ALA A 318 35.27 -2.80 -41.05
CA ALA A 318 34.39 -3.08 -39.95
C ALA A 318 32.98 -3.47 -40.45
N ASP A 319 32.47 -4.62 -39.97
CA ASP A 319 31.13 -5.10 -40.30
C ASP A 319 30.04 -4.29 -39.62
N ASN A 320 28.84 -4.33 -40.16
CA ASN A 320 27.69 -3.60 -39.64
C ASN A 320 27.34 -3.97 -38.18
N PHE A 321 27.54 -5.25 -37.82
CA PHE A 321 27.28 -5.73 -36.46
C PHE A 321 28.26 -5.15 -35.45
N ALA A 322 29.54 -5.05 -35.82
CA ALA A 322 30.57 -4.43 -34.97
C ALA A 322 30.26 -2.95 -34.70
N ILE A 323 29.85 -2.21 -35.73
CA ILE A 323 29.51 -0.78 -35.59
C ILE A 323 28.26 -0.61 -34.74
N ARG A 324 27.21 -1.42 -34.96
CA ARG A 324 26.00 -1.42 -34.09
C ARG A 324 26.36 -1.70 -32.64
N LYS A 325 27.24 -2.68 -32.39
CA LYS A 325 27.68 -3.00 -31.02
C LYS A 325 28.38 -1.82 -30.35
N ILE A 326 29.15 -1.00 -31.09
CA ILE A 326 29.81 0.22 -30.59
C ILE A 326 28.75 1.22 -30.09
N PHE A 327 27.74 1.52 -30.91
CA PHE A 327 26.71 2.48 -30.55
C PHE A 327 25.77 1.98 -29.43
N LEU A 328 25.44 0.69 -29.44
CA LEU A 328 24.67 0.09 -28.33
C LEU A 328 25.47 0.14 -27.02
N SER A 329 26.76 -0.18 -27.03
CA SER A 329 27.64 -0.08 -25.86
C SER A 329 27.74 1.37 -25.34
N PHE A 330 27.86 2.35 -26.26
CA PHE A 330 27.84 3.76 -25.93
C PHE A 330 26.53 4.13 -25.22
N SER A 331 25.38 3.68 -25.74
CA SER A 331 24.06 3.93 -25.15
C SER A 331 23.91 3.31 -23.76
N VAL A 332 24.48 2.11 -23.54
CA VAL A 332 24.47 1.49 -22.19
C VAL A 332 25.21 2.37 -21.16
N PHE A 333 26.36 2.98 -21.54
CA PHE A 333 27.02 3.93 -20.64
C PHE A 333 26.19 5.16 -20.35
N LEU A 334 25.47 5.67 -21.37
CA LEU A 334 24.58 6.83 -21.20
C LEU A 334 23.38 6.51 -20.33
N ILE A 335 22.73 5.36 -20.56
CA ILE A 335 21.63 4.85 -19.75
C ILE A 335 22.08 4.68 -18.29
N GLY A 336 23.23 4.02 -18.07
CA GLY A 336 23.77 3.81 -16.72
C GLY A 336 23.96 5.10 -15.96
N ARG A 337 24.50 6.16 -16.61
CA ARG A 337 24.68 7.47 -15.97
C ARG A 337 23.32 8.17 -15.71
N GLY A 338 22.37 8.08 -16.63
CA GLY A 338 21.01 8.56 -16.43
C GLY A 338 20.31 7.87 -15.27
N MET A 339 20.45 6.54 -15.17
CA MET A 339 19.91 5.74 -14.07
C MET A 339 20.53 6.11 -12.71
N VAL A 340 21.84 6.36 -12.64
CA VAL A 340 22.48 6.80 -11.39
C VAL A 340 21.86 8.10 -10.90
N TRP A 341 21.68 9.10 -11.77
CA TRP A 341 21.00 10.34 -11.40
C TRP A 341 19.53 10.13 -11.06
N GLY A 342 18.83 9.29 -11.83
CA GLY A 342 17.43 8.95 -11.55
C GLY A 342 17.24 8.29 -10.19
N ASN A 343 18.13 7.37 -9.83
CA ASN A 343 18.15 6.74 -8.51
C ASN A 343 18.42 7.76 -7.40
N ILE A 344 19.44 8.61 -7.57
CA ILE A 344 19.76 9.64 -6.56
C ILE A 344 18.56 10.57 -6.33
N ILE A 345 17.96 11.07 -7.42
CA ILE A 345 16.83 11.99 -7.33
C ILE A 345 15.60 11.28 -6.73
N GLY A 346 15.24 10.09 -7.23
CA GLY A 346 14.07 9.34 -6.76
C GLY A 346 14.17 8.97 -5.29
N VAL A 347 15.31 8.42 -4.86
CA VAL A 347 15.56 8.06 -3.46
C VAL A 347 15.61 9.30 -2.56
N ALA A 348 16.25 10.39 -3.03
CA ALA A 348 16.28 11.63 -2.26
C ALA A 348 14.88 12.22 -2.03
N LEU A 349 14.01 12.23 -3.06
CA LEU A 349 12.63 12.70 -2.93
C LEU A 349 11.83 11.84 -1.94
N CYS A 350 11.95 10.52 -2.05
CA CYS A 350 11.31 9.60 -1.11
C CYS A 350 11.82 9.80 0.33
N PHE A 351 13.14 9.95 0.51
CA PHE A 351 13.74 10.20 1.82
C PHE A 351 13.29 11.54 2.43
N ILE A 352 13.26 12.61 1.62
CA ILE A 352 12.76 13.92 2.05
C ILE A 352 11.30 13.82 2.49
N GLN A 353 10.43 13.13 1.71
CA GLN A 353 9.03 12.93 2.08
C GLN A 353 8.90 12.13 3.38
N SER A 354 9.67 11.05 3.55
CA SER A 354 9.64 10.21 4.74
C SER A 354 10.06 10.95 6.01
N GLN A 355 11.04 11.87 5.92
CA GLN A 355 11.57 12.61 7.10
C GLN A 355 10.79 13.90 7.40
N PHE A 356 10.47 14.65 6.36
CA PHE A 356 9.92 16.01 6.54
C PHE A 356 8.40 16.06 6.36
N HIS A 357 7.76 14.97 5.88
CA HIS A 357 6.30 14.87 5.69
C HIS A 357 5.72 16.09 4.95
N LEU A 358 6.40 16.49 3.84
CA LEU A 358 6.06 17.71 3.10
C LEU A 358 4.64 17.70 2.54
N PHE A 359 4.23 16.54 2.02
CA PHE A 359 2.90 16.36 1.45
C PHE A 359 1.98 15.72 2.50
N LYS A 360 1.09 16.55 3.03
CA LYS A 360 0.02 16.13 3.94
C LYS A 360 -1.22 15.78 3.12
N LEU A 361 -1.99 14.82 3.60
CA LEU A 361 -3.24 14.37 3.02
C LEU A 361 -4.37 14.60 4.02
N ASP A 362 -5.59 14.69 3.51
CA ASP A 362 -6.79 14.72 4.34
C ASP A 362 -7.17 13.30 4.77
N PRO A 363 -7.12 12.98 6.07
CA PRO A 363 -7.45 11.63 6.57
C PRO A 363 -8.88 11.20 6.26
N ALA A 364 -9.82 12.14 6.11
CA ALA A 364 -11.20 11.83 5.80
C ALA A 364 -11.37 11.25 4.39
N THR A 365 -10.52 11.68 3.46
CA THR A 365 -10.56 11.25 2.06
C THR A 365 -9.59 10.10 1.75
N TYR A 366 -8.39 10.17 2.31
CA TYR A 366 -7.29 9.24 1.95
C TYR A 366 -6.95 8.22 3.04
N TYR A 367 -7.62 8.24 4.18
CA TYR A 367 -7.38 7.37 5.35
C TYR A 367 -5.99 7.48 5.98
N VAL A 368 -5.16 8.40 5.49
CA VAL A 368 -3.81 8.68 5.97
C VAL A 368 -3.59 10.19 6.04
N ASP A 369 -2.80 10.66 7.02
CA ASP A 369 -2.53 12.09 7.25
C ASP A 369 -1.37 12.65 6.39
N ARG A 370 -0.60 11.76 5.78
CA ARG A 370 0.58 12.10 4.95
C ARG A 370 0.77 11.07 3.86
N VAL A 371 1.51 11.45 2.81
CA VAL A 371 1.90 10.50 1.76
C VAL A 371 2.91 9.51 2.33
N PRO A 372 2.53 8.24 2.53
CA PRO A 372 3.45 7.23 3.04
C PRO A 372 4.43 6.82 1.93
N VAL A 373 5.64 6.50 2.32
CA VAL A 373 6.70 6.05 1.40
C VAL A 373 7.38 4.83 2.00
N GLU A 374 7.34 3.74 1.28
CA GLU A 374 7.99 2.50 1.69
C GLU A 374 9.02 2.04 0.66
N PHE A 375 10.18 1.65 1.14
CA PHE A 375 11.27 1.13 0.32
C PHE A 375 11.35 -0.39 0.41
N ASN A 376 11.04 -1.06 -0.70
CA ASN A 376 11.34 -2.47 -0.87
C ASN A 376 12.54 -2.63 -1.79
N ILE A 377 13.68 -3.07 -1.26
CA ILE A 377 14.94 -3.18 -2.00
C ILE A 377 14.82 -4.11 -3.21
N TRP A 378 14.02 -5.16 -3.13
CA TRP A 378 13.83 -6.11 -4.22
C TRP A 378 13.07 -5.52 -5.40
N ILE A 379 11.99 -4.79 -5.10
CA ILE A 379 11.19 -4.11 -6.13
C ILE A 379 12.01 -2.99 -6.77
N TYR A 380 12.75 -2.23 -5.96
CA TYR A 380 13.66 -1.20 -6.43
C TYR A 380 14.74 -1.76 -7.40
N LEU A 381 15.35 -2.89 -7.05
CA LEU A 381 16.34 -3.54 -7.90
C LEU A 381 15.71 -4.07 -9.19
N LEU A 382 14.54 -4.72 -9.10
CA LEU A 382 13.78 -5.19 -10.25
C LEU A 382 13.44 -4.05 -11.21
N LEU A 383 12.97 -2.91 -10.71
CA LEU A 383 12.65 -1.73 -11.50
C LEU A 383 13.87 -1.20 -12.26
N ASN A 384 15.04 -1.16 -11.62
CA ASN A 384 16.28 -0.76 -12.26
C ASN A 384 16.68 -1.74 -13.39
N VAL A 385 16.61 -3.04 -13.12
CA VAL A 385 16.95 -4.07 -14.13
C VAL A 385 15.97 -4.00 -15.31
N CYS A 386 14.67 -3.91 -15.05
CA CYS A 386 13.65 -3.78 -16.09
C CYS A 386 13.85 -2.52 -16.94
N THR A 387 14.10 -1.37 -16.30
CA THR A 387 14.35 -0.10 -17.00
C THR A 387 15.57 -0.21 -17.91
N LEU A 388 16.66 -0.81 -17.43
CA LEU A 388 17.87 -1.03 -18.24
C LEU A 388 17.58 -1.93 -19.45
N LEU A 389 16.93 -3.07 -19.22
CA LEU A 389 16.64 -4.05 -20.28
C LEU A 389 15.74 -3.45 -21.35
N VAL A 390 14.63 -2.81 -20.96
CA VAL A 390 13.68 -2.21 -21.91
C VAL A 390 14.34 -1.07 -22.67
N SER A 391 15.10 -0.19 -22.00
CA SER A 391 15.82 0.91 -22.65
C SER A 391 16.82 0.39 -23.70
N VAL A 392 17.56 -0.67 -23.40
CA VAL A 392 18.50 -1.28 -24.36
C VAL A 392 17.76 -1.95 -25.53
N LEU A 393 16.66 -2.66 -25.25
CA LEU A 393 15.85 -3.30 -26.30
C LEU A 393 15.27 -2.28 -27.28
N MET A 394 14.77 -1.15 -26.80
CA MET A 394 14.23 -0.07 -27.65
C MET A 394 15.27 0.51 -28.60
N LEU A 395 16.56 0.46 -28.26
CA LEU A 395 17.65 0.98 -29.12
C LEU A 395 18.08 0.01 -30.22
N VAL A 396 17.68 -1.26 -30.16
CA VAL A 396 18.01 -2.24 -31.18
C VAL A 396 17.47 -1.82 -32.56
N GLY A 397 16.20 -1.36 -32.63
CA GLY A 397 15.55 -0.89 -33.84
C GLY A 397 16.35 0.25 -34.52
N PRO A 398 16.53 1.40 -33.86
CA PRO A 398 17.28 2.54 -34.41
C PRO A 398 18.71 2.22 -34.79
N SER A 399 19.35 1.28 -34.09
CA SER A 399 20.72 0.86 -34.42
C SER A 399 20.87 0.29 -35.85
N PHE A 400 19.80 -0.21 -36.46
CA PHE A 400 19.81 -0.68 -37.86
C PHE A 400 20.06 0.45 -38.86
N LEU A 401 19.81 1.71 -38.53
CA LEU A 401 20.15 2.83 -39.40
C LEU A 401 21.62 2.91 -39.76
N VAL A 402 22.50 2.41 -38.88
CA VAL A 402 23.95 2.29 -39.19
C VAL A 402 24.22 1.47 -40.43
N THR A 403 23.37 0.47 -40.75
CA THR A 403 23.56 -0.39 -41.93
C THR A 403 23.34 0.36 -43.25
N ARG A 404 22.49 1.39 -43.24
CA ARG A 404 22.12 2.20 -44.42
C ARG A 404 23.16 3.28 -44.78
N ILE A 405 24.15 3.51 -43.93
CA ILE A 405 25.22 4.49 -44.20
C ILE A 405 26.24 3.89 -45.15
N HIS A 406 26.38 4.50 -46.35
CA HIS A 406 27.33 4.04 -47.39
C HIS A 406 28.67 4.79 -47.26
N PRO A 407 29.84 4.08 -47.26
CA PRO A 407 31.14 4.69 -47.10
C PRO A 407 31.45 5.79 -48.14
N ALA A 408 31.12 5.52 -49.41
CA ALA A 408 31.38 6.42 -50.52
C ALA A 408 30.69 7.80 -50.43
N LYS A 409 29.50 7.87 -49.75
CA LYS A 409 28.77 9.12 -49.54
C LYS A 409 29.17 9.85 -48.26
N SER A 410 29.79 9.11 -47.32
CA SER A 410 30.10 9.62 -45.97
C SER A 410 31.50 10.22 -45.85
N ILE A 411 32.40 9.94 -46.82
CA ILE A 411 33.79 10.38 -46.81
C ILE A 411 34.02 11.57 -47.77
N ARG A 412 32.92 12.17 -48.29
CA ARG A 412 33.05 13.37 -49.12
C ARG A 412 33.57 14.52 -48.26
N PHE A 413 34.81 14.98 -48.57
CA PHE A 413 35.32 16.24 -48.05
C PHE A 413 34.47 17.40 -48.59
N GLU A 414 33.82 18.18 -47.76
CA GLU A 414 33.51 19.56 -48.01
C GLU A 414 34.64 20.45 -47.56
#